data_766049028e7bbb8aced938fe54f33f8e
#
_entry.id   766049028e7bbb8aced938fe54f33f8e
#
_cell.length_a   1.000
_cell.length_b   1.000
_cell.length_c   1.000
_cell.angle_alpha   90.00
_cell.angle_beta   90.00
_cell.angle_gamma   90.00
#
_symmetry.space_group_name_H-M   'P 1'
#
loop_
_entity.id
_entity.type
_entity.pdbx_description
1 polymer ?
#
loop_
_entity_poly.entity_id
_entity_poly.type
_entity_poly.pdbx_seq_one_letter_code
_entity_poly.pdbx_strand_id
1 'polypeptide(L)'
;MNKRLMFSAALVMTLLSANAQKRAFTIEDLYRVKGVSSVSLSPDGKTVCYTASSSDLKNQKSGSDIYIMNADGSHTKALTEDGKSSSAVWSKDGKRIFFTNYEKGTAQIFRMDLTTCETEQVTDYELGIGSPVISPDERYIAFTAEVYPDLGADAKANKARMEKKEQGPVQAHIADKLLYRHWTSYNDGRCNHLILFDTQTKTYKDLTPGNYSLIFVVGGGITYQFSPDSKEICFVSNHDEHQ
;
A
#
# COMPACT_ATOMS: atom_id res chain seq x y z
N MET A 1 -9.76 50.77 -40.14
CA MET A 1 -9.28 50.06 -38.93
C MET A 1 -8.13 50.87 -38.35
N ASN A 2 -8.32 51.45 -37.14
CA ASN A 2 -7.42 52.47 -36.60
C ASN A 2 -6.07 51.88 -36.19
N LYS A 3 -4.94 52.39 -36.75
CA LYS A 3 -3.58 51.93 -36.41
C LYS A 3 -3.28 51.92 -34.89
N ARG A 4 -3.92 52.82 -34.13
CA ARG A 4 -3.83 52.82 -32.64
C ARG A 4 -4.44 51.61 -31.97
N LEU A 5 -5.52 51.05 -32.53
CA LEU A 5 -6.15 49.84 -32.00
C LEU A 5 -5.28 48.57 -32.23
N MET A 6 -4.59 48.53 -33.38
CA MET A 6 -3.67 47.43 -33.69
C MET A 6 -2.42 47.43 -32.79
N PHE A 7 -1.88 48.65 -32.48
CA PHE A 7 -0.76 48.75 -31.55
C PHE A 7 -1.11 48.38 -30.12
N SER A 8 -2.31 48.73 -29.65
CA SER A 8 -2.79 48.34 -28.32
C SER A 8 -3.05 46.85 -28.23
N ALA A 9 -3.61 46.19 -29.25
CA ALA A 9 -3.82 44.75 -29.29
C ALA A 9 -2.51 43.97 -29.34
N ALA A 10 -1.51 44.43 -30.09
CA ALA A 10 -0.19 43.84 -30.15
C ALA A 10 0.56 43.96 -28.80
N LEU A 11 0.44 45.07 -28.10
CA LEU A 11 1.04 45.27 -26.78
C LEU A 11 0.40 44.37 -25.69
N VAL A 12 -0.91 44.16 -25.74
CA VAL A 12 -1.61 43.24 -24.81
C VAL A 12 -1.22 41.80 -25.08
N MET A 13 -1.06 41.36 -26.35
CA MET A 13 -0.59 40.03 -26.68
C MET A 13 0.86 39.77 -26.20
N THR A 14 1.75 40.75 -26.28
CA THR A 14 3.12 40.58 -25.77
C THR A 14 3.20 40.54 -24.26
N LEU A 15 2.31 41.22 -23.53
CA LEU A 15 2.21 41.13 -22.08
C LEU A 15 1.66 39.77 -21.58
N LEU A 16 0.74 39.13 -22.32
CA LEU A 16 0.24 37.81 -22.03
C LEU A 16 1.29 36.71 -22.27
N SER A 17 2.22 36.91 -23.20
CA SER A 17 3.33 35.99 -23.47
C SER A 17 4.45 36.02 -22.41
N ALA A 18 4.57 37.15 -21.67
CA ALA A 18 5.65 37.35 -20.70
C ALA A 18 5.52 36.50 -19.41
N ASN A 19 4.35 35.90 -19.17
CA ASN A 19 4.13 35.07 -17.97
C ASN A 19 4.57 33.60 -18.12
N ALA A 20 5.10 33.21 -19.27
CA ALA A 20 5.59 31.85 -19.52
C ALA A 20 7.10 31.71 -19.29
N GLN A 21 7.69 32.49 -18.41
CA GLN A 21 9.12 32.37 -18.09
C GLN A 21 9.32 31.06 -17.30
N LYS A 22 9.88 30.06 -17.98
CA LYS A 22 10.26 28.78 -17.34
C LYS A 22 11.36 29.10 -16.31
N ARG A 23 11.04 28.92 -15.03
CA ARG A 23 12.04 28.97 -13.97
C ARG A 23 12.76 27.64 -13.83
N ALA A 24 13.96 27.65 -13.28
CA ALA A 24 14.65 26.40 -12.92
C ALA A 24 13.85 25.61 -11.90
N PHE A 25 13.89 24.29 -12.02
CA PHE A 25 13.32 23.37 -11.05
C PHE A 25 14.11 23.48 -9.74
N THR A 26 13.42 23.59 -8.62
CA THR A 26 14.01 23.69 -7.29
C THR A 26 13.70 22.44 -6.47
N ILE A 27 14.40 22.27 -5.35
CA ILE A 27 14.16 21.13 -4.45
C ILE A 27 12.74 21.17 -3.87
N GLU A 28 12.18 22.35 -3.65
CA GLU A 28 10.81 22.52 -3.16
C GLU A 28 9.77 22.03 -4.17
N ASP A 29 10.09 22.11 -5.46
CA ASP A 29 9.19 21.59 -6.49
C ASP A 29 9.05 20.08 -6.45
N LEU A 30 10.08 19.37 -5.99
CA LEU A 30 10.03 17.92 -5.81
C LEU A 30 8.91 17.51 -4.84
N TYR A 31 8.70 18.30 -3.78
CA TYR A 31 7.65 18.05 -2.78
C TYR A 31 6.25 18.46 -3.25
N ARG A 32 6.15 19.22 -4.35
CA ARG A 32 4.86 19.59 -4.95
C ARG A 32 4.34 18.54 -5.93
N VAL A 33 5.22 17.66 -6.40
CA VAL A 33 4.85 16.58 -7.31
C VAL A 33 4.07 15.53 -6.51
N LYS A 34 2.84 15.25 -6.95
CA LYS A 34 2.06 14.14 -6.41
C LYS A 34 2.49 12.83 -7.05
N GLY A 35 2.73 11.82 -6.24
CA GLY A 35 2.93 10.46 -6.72
C GLY A 35 1.60 9.79 -7.07
N VAL A 36 1.57 8.99 -8.14
CA VAL A 36 0.42 8.14 -8.48
C VAL A 36 0.87 6.70 -8.51
N SER A 37 0.14 5.84 -7.81
CA SER A 37 0.44 4.40 -7.69
C SER A 37 -0.84 3.57 -7.59
N SER A 38 -0.71 2.25 -7.61
CA SER A 38 -1.81 1.30 -7.41
C SER A 38 -3.02 1.58 -8.30
N VAL A 39 -2.76 1.83 -9.59
CA VAL A 39 -3.82 2.11 -10.57
C VAL A 39 -4.57 0.81 -10.89
N SER A 40 -5.89 0.82 -10.76
CA SER A 40 -6.76 -0.32 -10.99
C SER A 40 -8.03 0.09 -11.74
N LEU A 41 -8.36 -0.67 -12.78
CA LEU A 41 -9.57 -0.46 -13.59
C LEU A 41 -10.73 -1.26 -12.99
N SER A 42 -11.92 -0.64 -12.93
CA SER A 42 -13.14 -1.35 -12.51
C SER A 42 -13.46 -2.53 -13.43
N PRO A 43 -14.18 -3.57 -12.96
CA PRO A 43 -14.51 -4.74 -13.76
C PRO A 43 -15.29 -4.44 -15.06
N ASP A 44 -16.05 -3.35 -15.08
CA ASP A 44 -16.79 -2.88 -16.25
C ASP A 44 -15.97 -1.99 -17.20
N GLY A 45 -14.71 -1.70 -16.85
CA GLY A 45 -13.78 -0.89 -17.64
C GLY A 45 -14.08 0.61 -17.68
N LYS A 46 -15.00 1.13 -16.84
CA LYS A 46 -15.46 2.52 -16.94
C LYS A 46 -14.83 3.45 -15.92
N THR A 47 -14.32 2.93 -14.82
CA THR A 47 -13.81 3.73 -13.70
C THR A 47 -12.39 3.28 -13.33
N VAL A 48 -11.51 4.21 -13.10
CA VAL A 48 -10.14 3.98 -12.61
C VAL A 48 -10.08 4.37 -11.14
N CYS A 49 -9.54 3.50 -10.31
CA CYS A 49 -9.15 3.77 -8.94
C CYS A 49 -7.63 3.88 -8.86
N TYR A 50 -7.12 4.83 -8.08
CA TYR A 50 -5.68 5.00 -7.90
C TYR A 50 -5.35 5.62 -6.55
N THR A 51 -4.11 5.42 -6.11
CA THR A 51 -3.56 6.09 -4.92
C THR A 51 -2.79 7.33 -5.36
N ALA A 52 -3.09 8.47 -4.75
CA ALA A 52 -2.31 9.69 -4.90
C ALA A 52 -1.58 9.98 -3.59
N SER A 53 -0.26 10.12 -3.65
CA SER A 53 0.58 10.52 -2.52
C SER A 53 1.00 11.98 -2.66
N SER A 54 1.10 12.65 -1.53
CA SER A 54 1.56 14.04 -1.44
C SER A 54 2.48 14.23 -0.24
N SER A 55 3.35 15.22 -0.33
CA SER A 55 4.26 15.59 0.75
C SER A 55 4.09 17.07 1.09
N ASP A 56 3.99 17.36 2.38
CA ASP A 56 3.99 18.71 2.93
C ASP A 56 5.33 18.97 3.62
N LEU A 57 6.21 19.67 2.92
CA LEU A 57 7.56 19.99 3.41
C LEU A 57 7.50 20.85 4.67
N LYS A 58 6.57 21.79 4.76
CA LYS A 58 6.45 22.72 5.89
C LYS A 58 6.10 21.99 7.18
N ASN A 59 5.18 21.05 7.11
CA ASN A 59 4.72 20.27 8.27
C ASN A 59 5.44 18.93 8.40
N GLN A 60 6.41 18.62 7.52
CA GLN A 60 7.18 17.36 7.49
C GLN A 60 6.26 16.13 7.48
N LYS A 61 5.17 16.18 6.72
CA LYS A 61 4.18 15.12 6.60
C LYS A 61 4.09 14.63 5.16
N SER A 62 3.93 13.34 5.03
CA SER A 62 3.54 12.71 3.77
C SER A 62 2.30 11.88 4.01
N GLY A 63 1.44 11.80 3.02
CA GLY A 63 0.22 11.02 3.12
C GLY A 63 -0.21 10.51 1.74
N SER A 64 -1.12 9.56 1.75
CA SER A 64 -1.73 9.04 0.54
C SER A 64 -3.23 8.84 0.72
N ASP A 65 -3.96 9.09 -0.36
CA ASP A 65 -5.40 8.96 -0.42
C ASP A 65 -5.82 8.25 -1.71
N ILE A 66 -7.01 7.70 -1.68
CA ILE A 66 -7.59 6.97 -2.80
C ILE A 66 -8.50 7.88 -3.59
N TYR A 67 -8.33 7.85 -4.89
CA TYR A 67 -9.13 8.60 -5.85
C TYR A 67 -9.78 7.67 -6.86
N ILE A 68 -10.93 8.10 -7.38
CA ILE A 68 -11.54 7.51 -8.57
C ILE A 68 -11.78 8.57 -9.62
N MET A 69 -11.79 8.13 -10.89
CA MET A 69 -12.15 8.95 -12.04
C MET A 69 -12.75 8.05 -13.12
N ASN A 70 -13.48 8.64 -14.07
CA ASN A 70 -13.88 7.92 -15.27
C ASN A 70 -12.65 7.50 -16.08
N ALA A 71 -12.77 6.42 -16.88
CA ALA A 71 -11.67 5.93 -17.72
C ALA A 71 -11.18 6.94 -18.76
N ASP A 72 -12.00 7.96 -19.09
CA ASP A 72 -11.64 9.08 -19.96
C ASP A 72 -10.92 10.23 -19.24
N GLY A 73 -10.67 10.09 -17.92
CA GLY A 73 -10.03 11.10 -17.08
C GLY A 73 -10.98 12.14 -16.47
N SER A 74 -12.27 12.10 -16.79
CA SER A 74 -13.26 13.01 -16.22
C SER A 74 -13.72 12.60 -14.81
N HIS A 75 -14.41 13.50 -14.10
CA HIS A 75 -15.05 13.23 -12.80
C HIS A 75 -14.12 12.67 -11.72
N THR A 76 -12.90 13.18 -11.64
CA THR A 76 -11.96 12.84 -10.56
C THR A 76 -12.51 13.25 -9.21
N LYS A 77 -12.51 12.30 -8.26
CA LYS A 77 -13.01 12.50 -6.89
C LYS A 77 -12.14 11.73 -5.89
N ALA A 78 -11.86 12.33 -4.73
CA ALA A 78 -11.28 11.63 -3.60
C ALA A 78 -12.32 10.69 -2.96
N LEU A 79 -11.91 9.48 -2.60
CA LEU A 79 -12.68 8.54 -1.79
C LEU A 79 -12.24 8.57 -0.34
N THR A 80 -10.97 8.89 -0.07
CA THR A 80 -10.43 9.10 1.28
C THR A 80 -9.69 10.43 1.34
N GLU A 81 -9.63 11.01 2.55
CA GLU A 81 -8.95 12.29 2.82
C GLU A 81 -8.21 12.23 4.17
N ASP A 82 -7.81 11.03 4.58
CA ASP A 82 -7.16 10.78 5.87
C ASP A 82 -5.63 10.81 5.79
N GLY A 83 -5.07 10.83 4.58
CA GLY A 83 -3.64 10.77 4.33
C GLY A 83 -2.99 9.43 4.70
N LYS A 84 -3.77 8.36 4.91
CA LYS A 84 -3.32 7.06 5.41
C LYS A 84 -3.78 5.88 4.55
N SER A 85 -4.53 6.14 3.49
CA SER A 85 -5.15 5.14 2.63
C SER A 85 -4.35 4.90 1.36
N SER A 86 -4.22 3.64 0.94
CA SER A 86 -3.47 3.26 -0.27
C SER A 86 -3.90 1.90 -0.82
N SER A 87 -3.36 1.53 -1.99
CA SER A 87 -3.43 0.18 -2.57
C SER A 87 -4.85 -0.36 -2.74
N ALA A 88 -5.73 0.48 -3.31
CA ALA A 88 -7.11 0.08 -3.54
C ALA A 88 -7.24 -0.91 -4.69
N VAL A 89 -8.08 -1.95 -4.48
CA VAL A 89 -8.48 -2.93 -5.48
C VAL A 89 -10.00 -3.07 -5.50
N TRP A 90 -10.56 -3.35 -6.68
CA TRP A 90 -11.98 -3.51 -6.88
C TRP A 90 -12.49 -4.86 -6.39
N SER A 91 -13.71 -4.88 -5.85
CA SER A 91 -14.51 -6.09 -5.75
C SER A 91 -14.87 -6.61 -7.15
N LYS A 92 -15.15 -7.92 -7.26
CA LYS A 92 -15.49 -8.54 -8.54
C LYS A 92 -16.75 -7.95 -9.18
N ASP A 93 -17.70 -7.50 -8.37
CA ASP A 93 -18.95 -6.87 -8.82
C ASP A 93 -18.82 -5.37 -9.11
N GLY A 94 -17.66 -4.76 -8.82
CA GLY A 94 -17.39 -3.35 -9.03
C GLY A 94 -18.11 -2.39 -8.09
N LYS A 95 -18.79 -2.90 -7.06
CA LYS A 95 -19.56 -2.07 -6.11
C LYS A 95 -18.78 -1.62 -4.91
N ARG A 96 -17.65 -2.26 -4.63
CA ARG A 96 -16.80 -2.02 -3.48
C ARG A 96 -15.35 -1.91 -3.87
N ILE A 97 -14.58 -1.25 -3.03
CA ILE A 97 -13.12 -1.29 -3.06
C ILE A 97 -12.60 -1.82 -1.73
N PHE A 98 -11.52 -2.57 -1.80
CA PHE A 98 -10.70 -2.93 -0.65
C PHE A 98 -9.42 -2.12 -0.71
N PHE A 99 -8.97 -1.61 0.42
CA PHE A 99 -7.79 -0.77 0.46
C PHE A 99 -7.04 -0.93 1.78
N THR A 100 -5.77 -0.57 1.78
CA THR A 100 -4.95 -0.56 2.98
C THR A 100 -5.05 0.79 3.68
N ASN A 101 -5.24 0.78 4.99
CA ASN A 101 -5.22 1.98 5.82
C ASN A 101 -4.35 1.78 7.07
N TYR A 102 -3.68 2.86 7.51
CA TYR A 102 -2.73 2.89 8.63
C TYR A 102 -3.27 3.66 9.85
N GLU A 103 -4.57 3.79 10.01
CA GLU A 103 -5.18 4.62 11.07
C GLU A 103 -4.70 4.24 12.47
N LYS A 104 -4.56 2.94 12.75
CA LYS A 104 -4.17 2.41 14.06
C LYS A 104 -2.67 2.11 14.19
N GLY A 105 -1.84 2.68 13.33
CA GLY A 105 -0.39 2.52 13.39
C GLY A 105 0.17 1.28 12.68
N THR A 106 -0.69 0.31 12.30
CA THR A 106 -0.36 -0.83 11.47
C THR A 106 -1.28 -0.92 10.27
N ALA A 107 -0.76 -1.44 9.15
CA ALA A 107 -1.55 -1.61 7.94
C ALA A 107 -2.68 -2.63 8.16
N GLN A 108 -3.91 -2.24 7.81
CA GLN A 108 -5.09 -3.12 7.84
C GLN A 108 -5.88 -2.97 6.55
N ILE A 109 -6.68 -3.98 6.20
CA ILE A 109 -7.61 -3.88 5.07
C ILE A 109 -8.93 -3.28 5.56
N PHE A 110 -9.38 -2.30 4.80
CA PHE A 110 -10.70 -1.71 4.88
C PHE A 110 -11.46 -2.00 3.59
N ARG A 111 -12.79 -2.00 3.69
CA ARG A 111 -13.69 -2.13 2.56
C ARG A 111 -14.64 -0.94 2.54
N MET A 112 -14.83 -0.31 1.39
CA MET A 112 -15.78 0.78 1.18
C MET A 112 -16.82 0.37 0.16
N ASP A 113 -18.08 0.57 0.47
CA ASP A 113 -19.19 0.50 -0.49
C ASP A 113 -19.26 1.83 -1.26
N LEU A 114 -19.20 1.75 -2.60
CA LEU A 114 -19.14 2.96 -3.44
C LEU A 114 -20.49 3.63 -3.62
N THR A 115 -21.58 2.98 -3.24
CA THR A 115 -22.94 3.54 -3.30
C THR A 115 -23.27 4.34 -2.06
N THR A 116 -22.96 3.77 -0.88
CA THR A 116 -23.26 4.40 0.42
C THR A 116 -22.09 5.20 0.97
N CYS A 117 -20.89 4.97 0.46
CA CYS A 117 -19.60 5.48 0.99
C CYS A 117 -19.31 4.99 2.42
N GLU A 118 -20.01 3.96 2.90
CA GLU A 118 -19.73 3.35 4.19
C GLU A 118 -18.44 2.55 4.13
N THR A 119 -17.61 2.68 5.17
CA THR A 119 -16.32 2.02 5.28
C THR A 119 -16.29 1.15 6.52
N GLU A 120 -15.78 -0.07 6.38
CA GLU A 120 -15.56 -1.00 7.49
C GLU A 120 -14.15 -1.56 7.50
N GLN A 121 -13.60 -1.82 8.67
CA GLN A 121 -12.35 -2.52 8.85
C GLN A 121 -12.58 -4.03 8.69
N VAL A 122 -11.86 -4.67 7.77
CA VAL A 122 -12.00 -6.10 7.44
C VAL A 122 -11.05 -6.95 8.26
N THR A 123 -9.78 -6.52 8.40
CA THR A 123 -8.74 -7.22 9.15
C THR A 123 -8.38 -6.48 10.42
N ASP A 124 -8.00 -7.22 11.46
CA ASP A 124 -7.47 -6.69 12.72
C ASP A 124 -6.29 -7.58 13.16
N TYR A 125 -5.21 -7.54 12.38
CA TYR A 125 -4.00 -8.32 12.63
C TYR A 125 -2.96 -7.44 13.33
N GLU A 126 -2.63 -7.71 14.57
CA GLU A 126 -1.85 -6.82 15.43
C GLU A 126 -0.44 -6.49 14.92
N LEU A 127 0.14 -7.35 14.09
CA LEU A 127 1.45 -7.11 13.46
C LEU A 127 1.36 -6.25 12.20
N GLY A 128 0.14 -5.97 11.73
CA GLY A 128 -0.08 -5.37 10.43
C GLY A 128 0.03 -6.38 9.29
N ILE A 129 -0.37 -5.94 8.10
CA ILE A 129 -0.43 -6.77 6.90
C ILE A 129 0.45 -6.19 5.79
N GLY A 130 1.18 -7.05 5.09
CA GLY A 130 1.98 -6.68 3.91
C GLY A 130 1.41 -7.26 2.63
N SER A 131 1.45 -6.50 1.54
CA SER A 131 1.11 -6.97 0.18
C SER A 131 -0.18 -7.79 0.07
N PRO A 132 -1.35 -7.30 0.54
CA PRO A 132 -2.57 -8.09 0.57
C PRO A 132 -3.09 -8.45 -0.83
N VAL A 133 -3.60 -9.67 -0.97
CA VAL A 133 -4.34 -10.16 -2.15
C VAL A 133 -5.67 -10.72 -1.69
N ILE A 134 -6.75 -10.31 -2.36
CA ILE A 134 -8.11 -10.71 -2.03
C ILE A 134 -8.54 -11.82 -2.99
N SER A 135 -9.16 -12.89 -2.49
CA SER A 135 -9.70 -13.95 -3.33
C SER A 135 -10.86 -13.43 -4.19
N PRO A 136 -11.05 -13.97 -5.42
CA PRO A 136 -12.13 -13.55 -6.32
C PRO A 136 -13.54 -13.64 -5.74
N ASP A 137 -13.77 -14.52 -4.75
CA ASP A 137 -15.05 -14.64 -4.02
C ASP A 137 -15.11 -13.77 -2.75
N GLU A 138 -14.05 -12.99 -2.47
CA GLU A 138 -13.90 -12.08 -1.32
C GLU A 138 -13.94 -12.78 0.06
N ARG A 139 -13.88 -14.10 0.07
CA ARG A 139 -13.87 -14.85 1.32
C ARG A 139 -12.52 -14.82 2.00
N TYR A 140 -11.44 -14.88 1.23
CA TYR A 140 -10.10 -14.98 1.76
C TYR A 140 -9.27 -13.75 1.43
N ILE A 141 -8.40 -13.37 2.36
CA ILE A 141 -7.34 -12.38 2.15
C ILE A 141 -6.03 -13.05 2.50
N ALA A 142 -5.12 -13.13 1.52
CA ALA A 142 -3.76 -13.56 1.74
C ALA A 142 -2.84 -12.34 1.86
N PHE A 143 -1.93 -12.36 2.82
CA PHE A 143 -1.00 -11.28 3.05
C PHE A 143 0.30 -11.78 3.69
N THR A 144 1.35 -10.99 3.63
CA THR A 144 2.58 -11.31 4.33
C THR A 144 2.66 -10.64 5.69
N ALA A 145 3.25 -11.33 6.66
CA ALA A 145 3.58 -10.77 7.96
C ALA A 145 4.91 -11.36 8.48
N GLU A 146 5.68 -10.53 9.18
CA GLU A 146 6.88 -11.00 9.88
C GLU A 146 6.50 -11.64 11.22
N VAL A 147 6.73 -12.93 11.34
CA VAL A 147 6.36 -13.74 12.50
C VAL A 147 7.54 -14.56 13.01
N TYR A 148 7.55 -14.90 14.29
CA TYR A 148 8.44 -15.94 14.78
C TYR A 148 7.91 -17.31 14.31
N PRO A 149 8.75 -18.14 13.66
CA PRO A 149 8.30 -19.40 13.04
C PRO A 149 7.57 -20.38 13.96
N ASP A 150 7.94 -20.39 15.23
CA ASP A 150 7.30 -21.23 16.25
C ASP A 150 5.96 -20.69 16.75
N LEU A 151 5.62 -19.44 16.46
CA LEU A 151 4.34 -18.81 16.80
C LEU A 151 3.40 -18.70 15.60
N GLY A 152 3.94 -18.76 14.37
CA GLY A 152 3.16 -18.71 13.13
C GLY A 152 2.19 -17.52 13.10
N ALA A 153 0.92 -17.78 12.76
CA ALA A 153 -0.12 -16.75 12.60
C ALA A 153 -0.66 -16.15 13.91
N ASP A 154 -0.18 -16.55 15.10
CA ASP A 154 -0.61 -15.97 16.37
C ASP A 154 -0.03 -14.56 16.56
N ALA A 155 -0.76 -13.55 16.09
CA ALA A 155 -0.34 -12.15 16.12
C ALA A 155 -0.08 -11.65 17.55
N LYS A 156 -0.91 -12.07 18.53
CA LYS A 156 -0.78 -11.65 19.94
C LYS A 156 0.48 -12.19 20.58
N ALA A 157 0.76 -13.47 20.38
CA ALA A 157 1.98 -14.10 20.91
C ALA A 157 3.23 -13.51 20.27
N ASN A 158 3.21 -13.25 18.95
CA ASN A 158 4.29 -12.58 18.24
C ASN A 158 4.56 -11.18 18.81
N LYS A 159 3.52 -10.36 18.92
CA LYS A 159 3.62 -9.00 19.47
C LYS A 159 4.14 -9.00 20.91
N ALA A 160 3.63 -9.86 21.77
CA ALA A 160 4.09 -9.98 23.14
C ALA A 160 5.58 -10.35 23.22
N ARG A 161 6.07 -11.24 22.32
CA ARG A 161 7.50 -11.57 22.24
C ARG A 161 8.35 -10.37 21.76
N MET A 162 7.87 -9.62 20.77
CA MET A 162 8.54 -8.40 20.29
C MET A 162 8.67 -7.36 21.40
N GLU A 163 7.56 -7.04 22.08
CA GLU A 163 7.52 -6.07 23.18
C GLU A 163 8.43 -6.49 24.34
N LYS A 164 8.42 -7.76 24.73
CA LYS A 164 9.31 -8.31 25.76
C LYS A 164 10.78 -8.14 25.40
N LYS A 165 11.13 -8.36 24.12
CA LYS A 165 12.50 -8.20 23.63
C LYS A 165 12.91 -6.72 23.63
N GLU A 166 12.02 -5.84 23.13
CA GLU A 166 12.25 -4.41 23.06
C GLU A 166 12.40 -3.74 24.45
N GLN A 167 11.59 -4.18 25.41
CA GLN A 167 11.62 -3.68 26.79
C GLN A 167 12.64 -4.39 27.68
N GLY A 168 13.29 -5.43 27.15
CA GLY A 168 14.26 -6.23 27.89
C GLY A 168 15.55 -5.44 28.22
N PRO A 169 16.29 -5.87 29.24
CA PRO A 169 17.53 -5.19 29.66
C PRO A 169 18.66 -5.36 28.67
N VAL A 170 18.59 -6.37 27.78
CA VAL A 170 19.61 -6.63 26.77
C VAL A 170 19.17 -6.03 25.44
N GLN A 171 19.88 -5.00 25.00
CA GLN A 171 19.64 -4.30 23.74
C GLN A 171 20.68 -4.65 22.66
N ALA A 172 21.36 -5.79 22.82
CA ALA A 172 22.36 -6.27 21.88
C ALA A 172 21.74 -7.15 20.81
N HIS A 173 22.22 -7.01 19.56
CA HIS A 173 21.93 -7.95 18.48
C HIS A 173 23.01 -9.02 18.48
N ILE A 174 22.62 -10.25 18.68
CA ILE A 174 23.52 -11.42 18.61
C ILE A 174 23.22 -12.14 17.31
N ALA A 175 24.25 -12.33 16.49
CA ALA A 175 24.13 -13.02 15.22
C ALA A 175 25.24 -14.09 15.11
N ASP A 176 24.83 -15.30 14.80
CA ASP A 176 25.69 -16.46 14.56
C ASP A 176 25.66 -16.93 13.10
N LYS A 177 24.80 -16.31 12.28
CA LYS A 177 24.60 -16.64 10.87
C LYS A 177 24.53 -15.37 10.00
N LEU A 178 24.86 -15.52 8.73
CA LEU A 178 24.53 -14.56 7.68
C LEU A 178 23.09 -14.85 7.18
N LEU A 179 22.27 -13.88 6.73
CA LEU A 179 22.48 -12.45 6.86
C LEU A 179 21.95 -11.95 8.21
N TYR A 180 22.81 -11.35 9.01
CA TYR A 180 22.40 -10.82 10.32
C TYR A 180 21.71 -9.45 10.21
N ARG A 181 21.89 -8.75 9.10
CA ARG A 181 21.36 -7.42 8.85
C ARG A 181 21.10 -7.20 7.36
N HIS A 182 19.97 -6.57 7.07
CA HIS A 182 19.68 -6.03 5.74
C HIS A 182 19.44 -4.52 5.87
N TRP A 183 20.24 -3.69 5.20
CA TRP A 183 20.27 -2.23 5.35
C TRP A 183 20.38 -1.82 6.84
N THR A 184 19.31 -1.20 7.40
CA THR A 184 19.25 -0.75 8.80
C THR A 184 18.50 -1.73 9.71
N SER A 185 17.89 -2.80 9.18
CA SER A 185 17.11 -3.78 9.92
C SER A 185 17.96 -5.02 10.27
N TYR A 186 18.04 -5.32 11.55
CA TYR A 186 18.68 -6.55 12.03
C TYR A 186 17.70 -7.72 11.94
N ASN A 187 18.24 -8.90 11.59
CA ASN A 187 17.47 -10.14 11.70
C ASN A 187 17.28 -10.47 13.18
N ASP A 188 16.06 -10.51 13.62
CA ASP A 188 15.67 -10.78 15.01
C ASP A 188 15.03 -12.16 15.21
N GLY A 189 15.14 -13.03 14.19
CA GLY A 189 14.59 -14.39 14.17
C GLY A 189 13.15 -14.47 13.65
N ARG A 190 12.56 -13.35 13.19
CA ARG A 190 11.30 -13.39 12.47
C ARG A 190 11.51 -13.75 11.02
N CYS A 191 10.53 -14.42 10.44
CA CYS A 191 10.45 -14.74 9.03
C CYS A 191 9.19 -14.13 8.42
N ASN A 192 9.26 -13.80 7.15
CA ASN A 192 8.11 -13.28 6.40
C ASN A 192 7.27 -14.45 5.90
N HIS A 193 6.13 -14.72 6.54
CA HIS A 193 5.22 -15.80 6.19
C HIS A 193 4.02 -15.30 5.40
N LEU A 194 3.42 -16.20 4.62
CA LEU A 194 2.13 -16.01 3.97
C LEU A 194 1.00 -16.40 4.92
N ILE A 195 0.21 -15.42 5.31
CA ILE A 195 -0.92 -15.60 6.22
C ILE A 195 -2.22 -15.52 5.41
N LEU A 196 -3.13 -16.45 5.68
CA LEU A 196 -4.48 -16.47 5.12
C LEU A 196 -5.47 -16.04 6.19
N PHE A 197 -6.28 -15.06 5.89
CA PHE A 197 -7.42 -14.63 6.69
C PHE A 197 -8.73 -15.08 6.05
N ASP A 198 -9.58 -15.77 6.80
CA ASP A 198 -10.96 -16.11 6.40
C ASP A 198 -11.91 -15.03 6.93
N THR A 199 -12.53 -14.27 6.04
CA THR A 199 -13.42 -13.15 6.38
C THR A 199 -14.72 -13.60 7.07
N GLN A 200 -15.13 -14.87 6.92
CA GLN A 200 -16.33 -15.43 7.52
C GLN A 200 -16.06 -15.92 8.95
N THR A 201 -15.00 -16.72 9.15
CA THR A 201 -14.66 -17.27 10.45
C THR A 201 -13.81 -16.34 11.31
N LYS A 202 -13.27 -15.28 10.71
CA LYS A 202 -12.35 -14.32 11.34
C LYS A 202 -11.08 -14.97 11.91
N THR A 203 -10.62 -16.04 11.26
CA THR A 203 -9.44 -16.80 11.67
C THR A 203 -8.26 -16.56 10.75
N TYR A 204 -7.06 -16.63 11.31
CA TYR A 204 -5.79 -16.50 10.59
C TYR A 204 -5.11 -17.86 10.53
N LYS A 205 -4.51 -18.20 9.39
CA LYS A 205 -3.76 -19.43 9.16
C LYS A 205 -2.43 -19.12 8.49
N ASP A 206 -1.35 -19.66 9.03
CA ASP A 206 -0.04 -19.63 8.38
C ASP A 206 0.00 -20.69 7.27
N LEU A 207 0.27 -20.26 6.03
CA LEU A 207 0.37 -21.12 4.85
C LEU A 207 1.80 -21.58 4.57
N THR A 208 2.79 -20.91 5.14
CA THR A 208 4.21 -21.18 4.91
C THR A 208 4.97 -21.35 6.23
N PRO A 209 4.51 -22.30 7.11
CA PRO A 209 5.18 -22.51 8.38
C PRO A 209 6.59 -23.05 8.14
N GLY A 210 7.56 -22.57 8.91
CA GLY A 210 8.96 -22.98 8.81
C GLY A 210 9.92 -21.83 9.06
N ASN A 211 11.20 -22.16 9.23
CA ASN A 211 12.24 -21.16 9.51
C ASN A 211 12.82 -20.61 8.20
N TYR A 212 11.97 -20.05 7.36
CA TYR A 212 12.35 -19.39 6.11
C TYR A 212 11.38 -18.27 5.79
N SER A 213 11.81 -17.28 5.02
CA SER A 213 10.96 -16.19 4.55
C SER A 213 10.40 -16.50 3.17
N LEU A 214 9.10 -16.24 2.96
CA LEU A 214 8.45 -16.37 1.65
C LEU A 214 9.14 -15.50 0.59
N ILE A 215 9.48 -14.26 0.98
CA ILE A 215 10.14 -13.30 0.13
C ILE A 215 11.43 -12.89 0.80
N PHE A 216 12.56 -13.27 0.23
CA PHE A 216 13.88 -12.84 0.68
C PHE A 216 14.44 -11.69 -0.14
N VAL A 217 13.79 -11.20 -1.18
CA VAL A 217 14.50 -10.40 -2.18
C VAL A 217 14.14 -8.94 -2.17
N VAL A 218 15.15 -8.13 -2.24
CA VAL A 218 15.14 -6.70 -2.58
C VAL A 218 14.39 -6.48 -3.90
N GLY A 219 13.23 -5.82 -3.81
CA GLY A 219 12.48 -5.38 -5.00
C GLY A 219 11.52 -6.40 -5.62
N GLY A 220 11.23 -7.52 -4.96
CA GLY A 220 10.18 -8.44 -5.38
C GLY A 220 8.79 -7.84 -5.19
N GLY A 221 7.94 -7.92 -6.22
CA GLY A 221 6.51 -7.64 -6.11
C GLY A 221 5.77 -8.75 -5.36
N ILE A 222 4.43 -8.72 -5.41
CA ILE A 222 3.59 -9.80 -4.89
C ILE A 222 3.92 -11.10 -5.63
N THR A 223 4.31 -12.13 -4.88
CA THR A 223 4.75 -13.43 -5.41
C THR A 223 3.75 -14.54 -5.16
N TYR A 224 2.50 -14.19 -4.90
CA TYR A 224 1.39 -15.11 -4.70
C TYR A 224 0.09 -14.58 -5.28
N GLN A 225 -0.80 -15.50 -5.67
CA GLN A 225 -2.07 -15.18 -6.29
C GLN A 225 -3.08 -16.31 -6.05
N PHE A 226 -4.35 -15.96 -5.85
CA PHE A 226 -5.45 -16.93 -5.83
C PHE A 226 -5.78 -17.44 -7.24
N SER A 227 -6.25 -18.69 -7.30
CA SER A 227 -6.91 -19.22 -8.50
C SER A 227 -8.22 -18.46 -8.78
N PRO A 228 -8.69 -18.41 -10.05
CA PRO A 228 -9.93 -17.72 -10.39
C PRO A 228 -11.18 -18.25 -9.69
N ASP A 229 -11.16 -19.50 -9.22
CA ASP A 229 -12.24 -20.14 -8.46
C ASP A 229 -12.06 -20.02 -6.93
N SER A 230 -11.05 -19.29 -6.47
CA SER A 230 -10.73 -19.01 -5.06
C SER A 230 -10.36 -20.23 -4.21
N LYS A 231 -10.09 -21.39 -4.83
CA LYS A 231 -9.83 -22.62 -4.07
C LYS A 231 -8.36 -22.86 -3.77
N GLU A 232 -7.48 -22.28 -4.55
CA GLU A 232 -6.05 -22.50 -4.48
C GLU A 232 -5.32 -21.16 -4.40
N ILE A 233 -4.12 -21.20 -3.82
CA ILE A 233 -3.18 -20.10 -3.85
C ILE A 233 -1.85 -20.62 -4.38
N CYS A 234 -1.33 -19.97 -5.42
CA CYS A 234 0.00 -20.23 -5.95
C CYS A 234 0.96 -19.18 -5.38
N PHE A 235 2.13 -19.58 -4.95
CA PHE A 235 3.17 -18.68 -4.46
C PHE A 235 4.57 -19.16 -4.87
N VAL A 236 5.51 -18.23 -4.91
CA VAL A 236 6.93 -18.50 -5.14
C VAL A 236 7.67 -18.35 -3.83
N SER A 237 8.47 -19.34 -3.48
CA SER A 237 9.28 -19.34 -2.25
C SER A 237 10.64 -19.99 -2.51
N ASN A 238 11.63 -19.54 -1.76
CA ASN A 238 12.95 -20.19 -1.71
C ASN A 238 13.13 -20.82 -0.32
N HIS A 239 13.38 -22.12 -0.30
CA HIS A 239 13.58 -22.89 0.93
C HIS A 239 15.05 -23.23 1.15
N ASP A 240 15.98 -22.53 0.51
CA ASP A 240 17.40 -22.77 0.70
C ASP A 240 17.84 -22.23 2.08
N GLU A 241 18.30 -23.14 2.95
CA GLU A 241 18.75 -22.80 4.31
C GLU A 241 20.08 -22.03 4.33
N HIS A 242 20.73 -21.88 3.19
CA HIS A 242 22.06 -21.27 3.05
C HIS A 242 22.03 -19.83 2.52
N GLN A 243 20.87 -19.20 2.48
CA GLN A 243 20.73 -17.78 2.12
C GLN A 243 20.53 -16.88 3.32
#